data_1996949c238e3112ebf28f937d4daad0
#
_entry.id   1996949c238e3112ebf28f937d4daad0
#
_cell.length_a   1.000
_cell.length_b   1.000
_cell.length_c   1.000
_cell.angle_alpha   90.00
_cell.angle_beta   90.00
_cell.angle_gamma   90.00
#
_symmetry.space_group_name_H-M   'P 1'
#
loop_
_entity.id
_entity.type
_entity.pdbx_description
1 polymer ?
#
loop_
_entity_poly.entity_id
_entity_poly.type
_entity_poly.pdbx_seq_one_letter_code
_entity_poly.pdbx_strand_id
1 'polypeptide(L)'
;MCTYLTEKVSITGSGKGPSGWFSVTDASVYFDHPVHAPAEHTLNIDFIDPGAGPSARVAVELTADSARALVKAIQATLDAVPPGLAT
;
A
#
# COMPACT_ATOMS: atom_id res chain seq x y z
N MET A 1 3.05 21.99 -2.96
CA MET A 1 3.06 20.53 -3.18
C MET A 1 4.19 19.88 -2.41
N CYS A 2 3.89 18.85 -1.64
CA CYS A 2 4.85 18.25 -0.71
C CYS A 2 5.19 16.79 -1.04
N THR A 3 4.80 16.33 -2.22
CA THR A 3 5.13 14.98 -2.66
C THR A 3 6.56 14.94 -3.16
N TYR A 4 7.38 14.09 -2.52
CA TYR A 4 8.80 13.99 -2.86
C TYR A 4 9.08 12.95 -3.94
N LEU A 5 8.40 11.83 -3.89
CA LEU A 5 8.57 10.73 -4.84
C LEU A 5 7.28 9.94 -4.87
N THR A 6 6.86 9.55 -6.06
CA THR A 6 5.74 8.64 -6.24
C THR A 6 6.20 7.43 -7.02
N GLU A 7 6.08 6.24 -6.42
CA GLU A 7 6.34 4.97 -7.07
C GLU A 7 5.03 4.27 -7.35
N LYS A 8 4.88 3.74 -8.54
CA LYS A 8 3.71 2.95 -8.92
C LYS A 8 4.15 1.57 -9.32
N VAL A 9 3.41 0.58 -8.87
CA VAL A 9 3.72 -0.82 -9.15
C VAL A 9 2.44 -1.59 -9.47
N SER A 10 2.52 -2.45 -10.47
CA SER A 10 1.44 -3.40 -10.76
C SER A 10 1.56 -4.56 -9.79
N ILE A 11 0.47 -4.92 -9.16
CA ILE A 11 0.43 -6.02 -8.20
C ILE A 11 -0.78 -6.91 -8.46
N THR A 12 -0.78 -8.08 -7.87
CA THR A 12 -1.90 -9.03 -7.96
C THR A 12 -2.33 -9.41 -6.55
N GLY A 13 -3.57 -9.17 -6.25
CA GLY A 13 -4.12 -9.49 -4.93
C GLY A 13 -5.56 -9.06 -4.81
N SER A 14 -6.05 -9.04 -3.59
CA SER A 14 -7.38 -8.53 -3.29
C SER A 14 -7.34 -7.67 -2.05
N GLY A 15 -8.22 -6.68 -1.99
CA GLY A 15 -8.35 -5.78 -0.88
C GLY A 15 -9.81 -5.54 -0.53
N LYS A 16 -10.06 -5.18 0.71
CA LYS A 16 -11.41 -4.86 1.16
C LYS A 16 -11.56 -3.35 1.24
N GLY A 17 -12.37 -2.80 0.36
CA GLY A 17 -12.71 -1.38 0.33
C GLY A 17 -14.10 -1.09 0.89
N PRO A 18 -14.60 0.13 0.70
CA PRO A 18 -15.91 0.54 1.22
C PRO A 18 -17.08 -0.29 0.71
N SER A 19 -16.98 -0.80 -0.52
CA SER A 19 -18.04 -1.60 -1.15
C SER A 19 -17.77 -3.11 -1.10
N GLY A 20 -16.77 -3.55 -0.32
CA GLY A 20 -16.41 -4.95 -0.17
C GLY A 20 -15.07 -5.30 -0.80
N TRP A 21 -14.87 -6.57 -1.07
CA TRP A 21 -13.62 -7.06 -1.66
C TRP A 21 -13.54 -6.72 -3.15
N PHE A 22 -12.35 -6.37 -3.59
CA PHE A 22 -12.08 -6.11 -5.01
C PHE A 22 -10.68 -6.64 -5.37
N SER A 23 -10.44 -6.86 -6.65
CA SER A 23 -9.09 -7.21 -7.13
C SER A 23 -8.21 -5.98 -7.12
N VAL A 24 -7.09 -6.06 -6.43
CA VAL A 24 -6.09 -4.99 -6.43
C VAL A 24 -5.15 -5.23 -7.60
N THR A 25 -5.03 -4.24 -8.47
CA THR A 25 -4.18 -4.33 -9.66
C THR A 25 -2.96 -3.43 -9.60
N ASP A 26 -3.03 -2.38 -8.77
CA ASP A 26 -1.99 -1.38 -8.71
C ASP A 26 -1.80 -0.88 -7.28
N ALA A 27 -0.59 -0.47 -6.97
CA ALA A 27 -0.30 0.28 -5.76
C ALA A 27 0.48 1.53 -6.11
N SER A 28 0.13 2.65 -5.47
CA SER A 28 0.89 3.89 -5.52
C SER A 28 1.48 4.15 -4.14
N VAL A 29 2.77 4.42 -4.09
CA VAL A 29 3.49 4.70 -2.85
C VAL A 29 4.12 6.08 -2.96
N TYR A 30 3.80 6.96 -2.02
CA TYR A 30 4.29 8.34 -2.06
C TYR A 30 4.45 8.90 -0.66
N PHE A 31 5.22 9.96 -0.52
CA PHE A 31 5.46 10.62 0.76
C PHE A 31 4.90 12.04 0.69
N ASP A 32 3.96 12.38 1.57
CA ASP A 32 3.24 13.64 1.51
C ASP A 32 2.60 13.96 2.87
N HIS A 33 1.87 15.07 2.93
CA HIS A 33 1.05 15.38 4.09
C HIS A 33 -0.09 14.38 4.22
N PRO A 34 -0.36 13.88 5.43
CA PRO A 34 -1.49 12.97 5.65
C PRO A 34 -2.83 13.71 5.63
N VAL A 35 -3.90 12.96 5.42
CA VAL A 35 -5.26 13.45 5.59
C VAL A 35 -5.73 13.24 7.02
N HIS A 36 -5.36 12.13 7.66
CA HIS A 36 -5.87 11.75 8.98
C HIS A 36 -4.79 11.47 10.02
N ALA A 37 -3.65 10.93 9.63
CA ALA A 37 -2.61 10.53 10.59
C ALA A 37 -2.07 11.75 11.36
N PRO A 38 -1.78 11.62 12.67
CA PRO A 38 -1.29 12.73 13.49
C PRO A 38 0.23 12.95 13.30
N ALA A 39 0.64 13.25 12.09
CA ALA A 39 2.03 13.50 11.73
C ALA A 39 2.06 14.54 10.62
N GLU A 40 3.17 15.25 10.47
CA GLU A 40 3.28 16.25 9.39
C GLU A 40 3.46 15.64 8.02
N HIS A 41 4.18 14.50 7.96
CA HIS A 41 4.41 13.78 6.71
C HIS A 41 4.24 12.29 6.95
N THR A 42 3.68 11.60 5.98
CA THR A 42 3.46 10.16 6.04
C THR A 42 3.85 9.50 4.73
N LEU A 43 4.22 8.23 4.85
CA LEU A 43 4.32 7.31 3.71
C LEU A 43 2.92 6.82 3.42
N ASN A 44 2.42 7.15 2.25
CA ASN A 44 1.05 6.84 1.85
C ASN A 44 1.05 5.74 0.80
N ILE A 45 0.12 4.80 0.96
CA ILE A 45 -0.05 3.72 -0.01
C ILE A 45 -1.52 3.69 -0.42
N ASP A 46 -1.77 3.71 -1.72
CA ASP A 46 -3.08 3.47 -2.28
C ASP A 46 -3.06 2.15 -3.03
N PHE A 47 -3.89 1.21 -2.58
CA PHE A 47 -4.13 -0.04 -3.28
C PHE A 47 -5.41 0.13 -4.08
N ILE A 48 -5.34 -0.01 -5.39
CA ILE A 48 -6.45 0.35 -6.27
C ILE A 48 -6.67 -0.65 -7.40
N ASP A 49 -7.87 -0.57 -7.97
CA ASP A 49 -8.19 -1.07 -9.30
C ASP A 49 -8.83 0.09 -10.06
N PRO A 50 -8.06 0.81 -10.89
CA PRO A 50 -8.61 1.98 -11.60
C PRO A 50 -9.81 1.66 -12.50
N GLY A 51 -9.89 0.43 -13.01
CA GLY A 51 -10.99 0.01 -13.87
C GLY A 51 -12.29 -0.28 -13.14
N ALA A 52 -12.25 -0.41 -11.81
CA ALA A 52 -13.41 -0.80 -11.00
C ALA A 52 -14.06 0.39 -10.26
N GLY A 53 -13.61 1.60 -10.51
CA GLY A 53 -14.19 2.82 -9.96
C GLY A 53 -13.57 3.28 -8.64
N PRO A 54 -14.04 4.43 -8.11
CA PRO A 54 -13.42 5.08 -6.95
C PRO A 54 -13.48 4.29 -5.64
N SER A 55 -14.47 3.41 -5.49
CA SER A 55 -14.60 2.61 -4.27
C SER A 55 -13.65 1.41 -4.23
N ALA A 56 -13.00 1.07 -5.36
CA ALA A 56 -11.98 0.04 -5.43
C ALA A 56 -10.64 0.61 -4.98
N ARG A 57 -10.56 0.99 -3.71
CA ARG A 57 -9.40 1.65 -3.14
C ARG A 57 -9.29 1.36 -1.65
N VAL A 58 -8.06 1.05 -1.23
CA VAL A 58 -7.68 1.01 0.19
C VAL A 58 -6.51 1.97 0.37
N ALA A 59 -6.67 2.98 1.20
CA ALA A 59 -5.65 3.99 1.47
C ALA A 59 -5.06 3.78 2.87
N VAL A 60 -3.74 3.90 2.97
CA VAL A 60 -3.01 3.75 4.22
C VAL A 60 -2.03 4.92 4.36
N GLU A 61 -1.96 5.49 5.56
CA GLU A 61 -1.00 6.53 5.93
C GLU A 61 -0.15 6.00 7.08
N LEU A 62 1.16 5.97 6.91
CA LEU A 62 2.10 5.43 7.88
C LEU A 62 3.19 6.46 8.20
N THR A 63 3.63 6.48 9.46
CA THR A 63 4.87 7.19 9.75
C THR A 63 6.03 6.52 9.00
N ALA A 64 7.10 7.26 8.76
CA ALA A 64 8.26 6.72 8.05
C ALA A 64 8.84 5.49 8.77
N ASP A 65 8.93 5.53 10.09
CA ASP A 65 9.43 4.40 10.88
C ASP A 65 8.53 3.18 10.78
N SER A 66 7.21 3.39 10.83
CA SER A 66 6.24 2.30 10.65
C SER A 66 6.33 1.69 9.26
N ALA A 67 6.50 2.52 8.24
CA ALA A 67 6.66 2.03 6.87
C ALA A 67 7.93 1.17 6.73
N ARG A 68 9.04 1.59 7.33
CA ARG A 68 10.27 0.80 7.32
C ARG A 68 10.11 -0.52 8.07
N ALA A 69 9.41 -0.50 9.20
CA ALA A 69 9.10 -1.72 9.96
C ALA A 69 8.24 -2.68 9.14
N LEU A 70 7.27 -2.15 8.41
CA LEU A 70 6.39 -2.95 7.54
C LEU A 70 7.18 -3.61 6.40
N VAL A 71 8.09 -2.88 5.76
CA VAL A 71 8.95 -3.45 4.71
C VAL A 71 9.73 -4.65 5.25
N LYS A 72 10.33 -4.51 6.44
CA LYS A 72 11.08 -5.59 7.08
C LYS A 72 10.20 -6.79 7.42
N ALA A 73 8.99 -6.54 7.91
CA ALA A 73 8.06 -7.62 8.26
C ALA A 73 7.62 -8.40 7.02
N ILE A 74 7.34 -7.70 5.92
CA ILE A 74 6.98 -8.34 4.66
C ILE A 74 8.14 -9.20 4.16
N GLN A 75 9.35 -8.66 4.13
CA GLN A 75 10.52 -9.38 3.67
C GLN A 75 10.80 -10.63 4.52
N ALA A 76 10.75 -10.49 5.85
CA ALA A 76 10.97 -11.61 6.76
C ALA A 76 9.93 -12.72 6.59
N THR A 77 8.68 -12.33 6.38
CA THR A 77 7.59 -13.28 6.17
C THR A 77 7.80 -14.07 4.87
N LEU A 78 8.13 -13.37 3.79
CA LEU A 78 8.40 -14.02 2.50
C LEU A 78 9.61 -14.95 2.57
N ASP A 79 10.66 -14.52 3.27
CA ASP A 79 11.88 -15.33 3.41
C ASP A 79 11.63 -16.62 4.21
N ALA A 80 10.61 -16.62 5.07
CA ALA A 80 10.25 -17.79 5.89
C ALA A 80 9.33 -18.78 5.16
N VAL A 81 8.81 -18.42 3.98
CA VAL A 81 7.91 -19.29 3.22
C VAL A 81 8.68 -20.47 2.64
N PRO A 82 8.19 -21.72 2.78
CA PRO A 82 8.84 -22.87 2.18
C PRO A 82 8.93 -22.75 0.66
N PRO A 83 10.00 -23.31 0.05
CA PRO A 83 10.14 -23.30 -1.41
C PRO A 83 8.91 -23.88 -2.11
N GLY A 84 8.46 -23.20 -3.16
CA GLY A 84 7.32 -23.63 -3.95
C GLY A 84 5.97 -23.07 -3.53
N LEU A 85 5.87 -22.43 -2.36
CA LEU A 85 4.62 -21.81 -1.91
C LEU A 85 4.50 -20.34 -2.35
N ALA A 86 5.61 -19.65 -2.55
CA ALA A 86 5.62 -18.24 -2.96
C ALA A 86 5.74 -18.11 -4.48
N THR A 87 4.70 -18.53 -5.18
CA THR A 87 4.71 -18.51 -6.66
C THR A 87 3.71 -17.52 -7.23
#